data_20facd9f773f08ef4d0c7d79b9b8c1ce
#
_entry.id   20facd9f773f08ef4d0c7d79b9b8c1ce
#
_cell.length_a   1.000
_cell.length_b   1.000
_cell.length_c   1.000
_cell.angle_alpha   90.00
_cell.angle_beta   90.00
_cell.angle_gamma   90.00
#
_symmetry.space_group_name_H-M   'P 1'
#
loop_
_entity.id
_entity.type
_entity.pdbx_description
1 polymer ?
#
loop_
_entity_poly.entity_id
_entity_poly.type
_entity_poly.pdbx_seq_one_letter_code
_entity_poly.pdbx_strand_id
1 'polypeptide(L)'
;MRHLGGIAVGFFGTFVGIVVIAAGLGLTRRAVEQLTRGPLLLGTALLLIGGAAIGAVAIFRRMSVAAPLTGAAVTLLLTVLGLAAPSWTYQLGIGQVFSGGLAIMTSLQVPALLTGVLVLTSMGIAGPRAVPPAAPPAPTGPPYPQQQQPWGVPGPPHAPR
;
A
#
# COMPACT_ATOMS: atom_id res chain seq x y z
N MET A 1 10.89 -12.72 5.75
CA MET A 1 10.33 -12.80 4.39
C MET A 1 9.09 -11.90 4.16
N ARG A 2 8.18 -11.72 5.14
CA ARG A 2 6.96 -10.86 4.96
C ARG A 2 7.26 -9.39 4.62
N HIS A 3 8.33 -8.81 5.15
CA HIS A 3 8.69 -7.40 4.91
C HIS A 3 9.22 -7.16 3.48
N LEU A 4 9.99 -8.09 2.92
CA LEU A 4 10.47 -7.97 1.53
C LEU A 4 9.32 -7.99 0.52
N GLY A 5 8.33 -8.86 0.71
CA GLY A 5 7.11 -8.86 -0.10
C GLY A 5 6.34 -7.54 -0.02
N GLY A 6 6.24 -6.95 1.19
CA GLY A 6 5.62 -5.64 1.39
C GLY A 6 6.34 -4.51 0.65
N ILE A 7 7.68 -4.49 0.68
CA ILE A 7 8.50 -3.50 -0.05
C ILE A 7 8.27 -3.63 -1.56
N ALA A 8 8.32 -4.84 -2.09
CA ALA A 8 8.08 -5.08 -3.51
C ALA A 8 6.68 -4.62 -3.95
N VAL A 9 5.64 -5.02 -3.21
CA VAL A 9 4.26 -4.60 -3.51
C VAL A 9 4.11 -3.08 -3.42
N GLY A 10 4.68 -2.44 -2.40
CA GLY A 10 4.66 -0.99 -2.22
C GLY A 10 5.33 -0.25 -3.37
N PHE A 11 6.52 -0.69 -3.77
CA PHE A 11 7.27 -0.10 -4.87
C PHE A 11 6.55 -0.27 -6.22
N PHE A 12 6.31 -1.52 -6.62
CA PHE A 12 5.73 -1.80 -7.94
C PHE A 12 4.28 -1.31 -8.04
N GLY A 13 3.46 -1.50 -7.00
CA GLY A 13 2.08 -1.04 -7.01
C GLY A 13 1.97 0.49 -7.13
N THR A 14 2.80 1.22 -6.39
CA THR A 14 2.83 2.69 -6.48
C THR A 14 3.40 3.14 -7.81
N PHE A 15 4.49 2.53 -8.29
CA PHE A 15 5.10 2.87 -9.57
C PHE A 15 4.11 2.66 -10.73
N VAL A 16 3.48 1.50 -10.81
CA VAL A 16 2.46 1.21 -11.83
C VAL A 16 1.29 2.19 -11.71
N GLY A 17 0.80 2.45 -10.50
CA GLY A 17 -0.27 3.42 -10.27
C GLY A 17 0.07 4.81 -10.79
N ILE A 18 1.28 5.30 -10.54
CA ILE A 18 1.78 6.60 -11.03
C ILE A 18 1.86 6.62 -12.55
N VAL A 19 2.41 5.57 -13.17
CA VAL A 19 2.51 5.47 -14.63
C VAL A 19 1.13 5.53 -15.28
N VAL A 20 0.17 4.80 -14.73
CA VAL A 20 -1.21 4.75 -15.24
C VAL A 20 -1.91 6.11 -15.04
N ILE A 21 -1.74 6.77 -13.89
CA ILE A 21 -2.27 8.11 -13.64
C ILE A 21 -1.67 9.12 -14.61
N ALA A 22 -0.35 9.12 -14.81
CA ALA A 22 0.31 10.04 -15.74
C ALA A 22 -0.18 9.85 -17.18
N ALA A 23 -0.34 8.60 -17.64
CA ALA A 23 -0.93 8.31 -18.95
C ALA A 23 -2.37 8.82 -19.05
N GLY A 24 -3.18 8.59 -18.00
CA GLY A 24 -4.56 9.07 -17.92
C GLY A 24 -4.66 10.60 -18.02
N LEU A 25 -3.85 11.32 -17.25
CA LEU A 25 -3.79 12.80 -17.31
C LEU A 25 -3.34 13.30 -18.68
N GLY A 26 -2.36 12.66 -19.30
CA GLY A 26 -1.89 13.02 -20.63
C GLY A 26 -2.95 12.83 -21.71
N LEU A 27 -3.74 11.75 -21.64
CA LEU A 27 -4.86 11.52 -22.55
C LEU A 27 -5.99 12.51 -22.32
N THR A 28 -6.32 12.80 -21.07
CA THR A 28 -7.35 13.77 -20.69
C THR A 28 -6.99 15.16 -21.22
N ARG A 29 -5.73 15.58 -21.07
CA ARG A 29 -5.25 16.84 -21.65
C ARG A 29 -5.44 16.88 -23.16
N ARG A 30 -5.00 15.86 -23.90
CA ARG A 30 -5.20 15.80 -25.36
C ARG A 30 -6.67 15.82 -25.74
N ALA A 31 -7.51 15.13 -25.00
CA ALA A 31 -8.95 15.13 -25.22
C ALA A 31 -9.55 16.54 -25.11
N VAL A 32 -9.12 17.31 -24.12
CA VAL A 32 -9.55 18.71 -23.93
C VAL A 32 -9.01 19.59 -25.05
N GLU A 33 -7.73 19.47 -25.42
CA GLU A 33 -7.12 20.23 -26.51
C GLU A 33 -7.79 19.95 -27.87
N GLN A 34 -8.22 18.69 -28.11
CA GLN A 34 -8.82 18.26 -29.38
C GLN A 34 -10.35 18.22 -29.37
N LEU A 35 -10.99 18.53 -28.23
CA LEU A 35 -12.44 18.45 -28.00
C LEU A 35 -13.03 17.06 -28.38
N THR A 36 -12.24 15.99 -28.14
CA THR A 36 -12.63 14.62 -28.49
C THR A 36 -13.06 13.84 -27.26
N ARG A 37 -14.20 13.11 -27.35
CA ARG A 37 -14.74 12.34 -26.22
C ARG A 37 -14.02 11.02 -25.95
N GLY A 38 -13.52 10.34 -26.97
CA GLY A 38 -12.90 9.03 -26.84
C GLY A 38 -11.67 9.02 -25.91
N PRO A 39 -10.66 9.88 -26.14
CA PRO A 39 -9.50 9.97 -25.25
C PRO A 39 -9.85 10.45 -23.82
N LEU A 40 -10.92 11.23 -23.65
CA LEU A 40 -11.40 11.66 -22.35
C LEU A 40 -11.90 10.48 -21.51
N LEU A 41 -12.73 9.61 -22.09
CA LEU A 41 -13.24 8.42 -21.40
C LEU A 41 -12.11 7.46 -21.02
N LEU A 42 -11.19 7.22 -21.97
CA LEU A 42 -10.03 6.37 -21.72
C LEU A 42 -9.11 6.96 -20.63
N GLY A 43 -8.85 8.26 -20.69
CA GLY A 43 -8.07 8.97 -19.67
C GLY A 43 -8.68 8.85 -18.29
N THR A 44 -10.00 9.05 -18.17
CA THR A 44 -10.73 8.89 -16.91
C THR A 44 -10.68 7.45 -16.38
N ALA A 45 -10.85 6.46 -17.25
CA ALA A 45 -10.73 5.05 -16.87
C ALA A 45 -9.34 4.73 -16.32
N LEU A 46 -8.27 5.21 -16.95
CA LEU A 46 -6.89 5.05 -16.48
C LEU A 46 -6.67 5.73 -15.12
N LEU A 47 -7.23 6.92 -14.90
CA LEU A 47 -7.14 7.58 -13.60
C LEU A 47 -7.77 6.75 -12.48
N LEU A 48 -8.93 6.15 -12.74
CA LEU A 48 -9.60 5.26 -11.77
C LEU A 48 -8.77 4.00 -11.50
N ILE A 49 -8.23 3.37 -12.54
CA ILE A 49 -7.38 2.17 -12.41
C ILE A 49 -6.10 2.50 -11.64
N GLY A 50 -5.43 3.60 -11.97
CA GLY A 50 -4.22 4.04 -11.27
C GLY A 50 -4.48 4.38 -9.80
N GLY A 51 -5.59 5.07 -9.52
CA GLY A 51 -6.04 5.35 -8.17
C GLY A 51 -6.35 4.08 -7.38
N ALA A 52 -7.03 3.11 -7.99
CA ALA A 52 -7.31 1.81 -7.38
C ALA A 52 -6.03 1.01 -7.08
N ALA A 53 -5.02 1.06 -7.96
CA ALA A 53 -3.75 0.40 -7.75
C ALA A 53 -3.02 0.98 -6.51
N ILE A 54 -3.00 2.31 -6.36
CA ILE A 54 -2.41 2.96 -5.17
C ILE A 54 -3.25 2.67 -3.92
N GLY A 55 -4.58 2.67 -4.04
CA GLY A 55 -5.48 2.28 -2.96
C GLY A 55 -5.24 0.84 -2.48
N ALA A 56 -4.98 -0.08 -3.41
CA ALA A 56 -4.63 -1.46 -3.07
C ALA A 56 -3.35 -1.53 -2.23
N VAL A 57 -2.32 -0.73 -2.55
CA VAL A 57 -1.08 -0.64 -1.74
C VAL A 57 -1.40 -0.24 -0.30
N ALA A 58 -2.32 0.69 -0.10
CA ALA A 58 -2.75 1.13 1.23
C ALA A 58 -3.46 0.00 2.00
N ILE A 59 -4.29 -0.81 1.32
CA ILE A 59 -4.99 -1.95 1.92
C ILE A 59 -4.00 -3.06 2.36
N PHE A 60 -2.92 -3.27 1.59
CA PHE A 60 -1.86 -4.23 1.93
C PHE A 60 -1.17 -3.94 3.26
N ARG A 61 -1.38 -2.77 3.86
CA ARG A 61 -0.95 -2.45 5.22
C ARG A 61 -1.36 -3.51 6.24
N ARG A 62 -2.52 -4.12 6.09
CA ARG A 62 -2.98 -5.20 6.98
C ARG A 62 -1.99 -6.38 7.04
N MET A 63 -1.21 -6.58 5.98
CA MET A 63 -0.21 -7.63 5.85
C MET A 63 1.22 -7.12 6.16
N SER A 64 1.53 -5.87 5.77
CA SER A 64 2.85 -5.28 5.97
C SER A 64 2.80 -3.75 5.95
N VAL A 65 3.25 -3.11 7.01
CA VAL A 65 3.41 -1.64 7.08
C VAL A 65 4.47 -1.13 6.09
N ALA A 66 5.37 -2.00 5.64
CA ALA A 66 6.41 -1.64 4.68
C ALA A 66 5.83 -1.26 3.31
N ALA A 67 4.67 -1.81 2.89
CA ALA A 67 4.09 -1.51 1.59
C ALA A 67 3.71 -0.02 1.42
N PRO A 68 2.86 0.58 2.27
CA PRO A 68 2.52 2.00 2.13
C PRO A 68 3.71 2.93 2.42
N LEU A 69 4.65 2.57 3.30
CA LEU A 69 5.86 3.36 3.54
C LEU A 69 6.76 3.42 2.31
N THR A 70 6.96 2.31 1.61
CA THR A 70 7.74 2.28 0.36
C THR A 70 7.03 3.08 -0.73
N GLY A 71 5.71 2.95 -0.83
CA GLY A 71 4.90 3.77 -1.74
C GLY A 71 5.04 5.27 -1.44
N ALA A 72 4.99 5.66 -0.17
CA ALA A 72 5.20 7.04 0.27
C ALA A 72 6.61 7.56 -0.10
N ALA A 73 7.65 6.74 0.05
CA ALA A 73 9.01 7.11 -0.34
C ALA A 73 9.13 7.36 -1.86
N VAL A 74 8.49 6.54 -2.68
CA VAL A 74 8.46 6.72 -4.15
C VAL A 74 7.74 8.02 -4.53
N THR A 75 6.57 8.29 -3.94
CA THR A 75 5.82 9.52 -4.23
C THR A 75 6.53 10.77 -3.71
N LEU A 76 7.20 10.69 -2.56
CA LEU A 76 8.02 11.76 -2.01
C LEU A 76 9.21 12.09 -2.94
N LEU A 77 9.89 11.06 -3.43
CA LEU A 77 10.99 11.24 -4.40
C LEU A 77 10.52 11.98 -5.64
N LEU A 78 9.36 11.61 -6.19
CA LEU A 78 8.76 12.30 -7.34
C LEU A 78 8.38 13.75 -7.02
N THR A 79 7.89 14.02 -5.82
CA THR A 79 7.59 15.38 -5.36
C THR A 79 8.86 16.22 -5.34
N VAL A 80 9.95 15.71 -4.74
CA VAL A 80 11.24 16.39 -4.66
C VAL A 80 11.81 16.63 -6.06
N LEU A 81 11.77 15.63 -6.95
CA LEU A 81 12.22 15.77 -8.34
C LEU A 81 11.40 16.81 -9.11
N GLY A 82 10.06 16.81 -8.92
CA GLY A 82 9.19 17.79 -9.56
C GLY A 82 9.45 19.22 -9.11
N LEU A 83 9.84 19.42 -7.85
CA LEU A 83 10.19 20.74 -7.31
C LEU A 83 11.61 21.18 -7.71
N ALA A 84 12.58 20.26 -7.69
CA ALA A 84 13.99 20.58 -7.94
C ALA A 84 14.27 20.80 -9.44
N ALA A 85 13.61 20.07 -10.33
CA ALA A 85 13.84 20.12 -11.76
C ALA A 85 12.51 19.97 -12.54
N PRO A 86 11.68 21.01 -12.65
CA PRO A 86 10.35 20.90 -13.28
C PRO A 86 10.38 20.42 -14.74
N SER A 87 11.51 20.65 -15.43
CA SER A 87 11.68 20.24 -16.84
C SER A 87 12.09 18.76 -17.02
N TRP A 88 12.41 18.02 -15.96
CA TRP A 88 12.92 16.65 -16.09
C TRP A 88 11.92 15.71 -16.78
N THR A 89 10.62 15.96 -16.59
CA THR A 89 9.56 15.16 -17.21
C THR A 89 9.61 15.18 -18.74
N TYR A 90 10.05 16.29 -19.32
CA TYR A 90 10.21 16.44 -20.76
C TYR A 90 11.51 15.83 -21.30
N GLN A 91 12.51 15.72 -20.44
CA GLN A 91 13.84 15.16 -20.81
C GLN A 91 13.82 13.62 -20.85
N LEU A 92 12.83 12.97 -20.23
CA LEU A 92 12.73 11.52 -20.23
C LEU A 92 12.48 10.90 -21.61
N GLY A 93 12.08 11.67 -22.63
CA GLY A 93 11.88 11.16 -23.99
C GLY A 93 10.76 10.10 -24.14
N ILE A 94 9.92 9.91 -23.14
CA ILE A 94 8.91 8.83 -23.04
C ILE A 94 7.58 9.23 -23.72
N GLY A 95 7.65 9.80 -24.91
CA GLY A 95 6.43 10.19 -25.64
C GLY A 95 5.66 11.34 -25.01
N GLN A 96 5.11 12.21 -25.86
CA GLN A 96 4.47 13.47 -25.45
C GLN A 96 3.24 13.30 -24.52
N VAL A 97 2.50 12.19 -24.65
CA VAL A 97 1.32 11.92 -23.78
C VAL A 97 1.76 11.70 -22.36
N PHE A 98 2.73 10.84 -22.17
CA PHE A 98 3.19 10.45 -20.85
C PHE A 98 3.94 11.59 -20.15
N SER A 99 4.87 12.25 -20.87
CA SER A 99 5.62 13.39 -20.31
C SER A 99 4.71 14.56 -19.98
N GLY A 100 3.69 14.85 -20.80
CA GLY A 100 2.69 15.87 -20.52
C GLY A 100 1.82 15.52 -19.30
N GLY A 101 1.39 14.26 -19.17
CA GLY A 101 0.64 13.78 -18.01
C GLY A 101 1.46 13.84 -16.73
N LEU A 102 2.73 13.44 -16.78
CA LEU A 102 3.65 13.50 -15.66
C LEU A 102 3.92 14.95 -15.22
N ALA A 103 4.09 15.86 -16.18
CA ALA A 103 4.26 17.30 -15.91
C ALA A 103 3.01 17.88 -15.22
N ILE A 104 1.80 17.53 -15.65
CA ILE A 104 0.56 17.94 -14.98
C ILE A 104 0.50 17.36 -13.58
N MET A 105 0.76 16.08 -13.43
CA MET A 105 0.74 15.40 -12.14
C MET A 105 1.69 16.07 -11.13
N THR A 106 2.90 16.42 -11.54
CA THR A 106 3.88 17.10 -10.69
C THR A 106 3.49 18.55 -10.42
N SER A 107 2.98 19.29 -11.41
CA SER A 107 2.53 20.69 -11.23
C SER A 107 1.33 20.81 -10.28
N LEU A 108 0.42 19.84 -10.31
CA LEU A 108 -0.71 19.77 -9.37
C LEU A 108 -0.32 19.17 -8.01
N GLN A 109 0.96 18.86 -7.79
CA GLN A 109 1.48 18.24 -6.56
C GLN A 109 0.75 16.96 -6.14
N VAL A 110 0.22 16.22 -7.11
CA VAL A 110 -0.46 14.93 -6.87
C VAL A 110 0.43 13.94 -6.09
N PRO A 111 1.75 13.83 -6.39
CA PRO A 111 2.63 12.97 -5.61
C PRO A 111 2.75 13.38 -4.15
N ALA A 112 2.70 14.68 -3.83
CA ALA A 112 2.72 15.17 -2.45
C ALA A 112 1.45 14.77 -1.69
N LEU A 113 0.27 14.89 -2.30
CA LEU A 113 -0.98 14.41 -1.73
C LEU A 113 -0.96 12.90 -1.50
N LEU A 114 -0.50 12.12 -2.47
CA LEU A 114 -0.36 10.67 -2.35
C LEU A 114 0.61 10.29 -1.23
N THR A 115 1.73 11.02 -1.08
CA THR A 115 2.66 10.82 0.03
C THR A 115 1.95 11.00 1.37
N GLY A 116 1.20 12.09 1.54
CA GLY A 116 0.43 12.34 2.75
C GLY A 116 -0.55 11.21 3.07
N VAL A 117 -1.33 10.77 2.08
CA VAL A 117 -2.29 9.67 2.25
C VAL A 117 -1.60 8.36 2.63
N LEU A 118 -0.49 8.01 1.96
CA LEU A 118 0.24 6.77 2.24
C LEU A 118 0.93 6.79 3.60
N VAL A 119 1.47 7.95 4.03
CA VAL A 119 2.03 8.12 5.38
C VAL A 119 0.93 7.98 6.44
N LEU A 120 -0.19 8.67 6.29
CA LEU A 120 -1.32 8.57 7.20
C LEU A 120 -1.85 7.13 7.30
N THR A 121 -1.96 6.43 6.17
CA THR A 121 -2.35 5.03 6.16
C THR A 121 -1.31 4.12 6.82
N SER A 122 -0.02 4.43 6.72
CA SER A 122 1.05 3.66 7.37
C SER A 122 1.04 3.84 8.88
N MET A 123 0.87 5.07 9.37
CA MET A 123 0.83 5.38 10.81
C MET A 123 -0.38 4.76 11.50
N GLY A 124 -1.41 4.43 10.73
CA GLY A 124 -2.66 3.94 11.27
C GLY A 124 -3.37 5.05 12.01
N ILE A 125 -4.33 5.68 11.34
CA ILE A 125 -5.51 6.10 12.07
C ILE A 125 -6.03 4.78 12.64
N ALA A 126 -5.56 4.46 13.85
CA ALA A 126 -5.97 3.26 14.55
C ALA A 126 -7.46 3.43 14.80
N GLY A 127 -8.26 2.79 13.94
CA GLY A 127 -9.59 2.43 14.40
C GLY A 127 -9.42 1.74 15.75
N PRO A 128 -10.34 1.91 16.70
CA PRO A 128 -10.24 1.29 18.00
C PRO A 128 -9.86 -0.18 17.78
N ARG A 129 -8.70 -0.58 18.28
CA ARG A 129 -8.31 -1.99 18.30
C ARG A 129 -9.47 -2.67 18.98
N ALA A 130 -10.17 -3.56 18.28
CA ALA A 130 -11.17 -4.39 18.91
C ALA A 130 -10.48 -4.98 20.14
N VAL A 131 -10.90 -4.52 21.31
CA VAL A 131 -10.41 -5.07 22.57
C VAL A 131 -10.76 -6.55 22.46
N PRO A 132 -9.77 -7.45 22.56
CA PRO A 132 -10.08 -8.88 22.52
C PRO A 132 -11.22 -9.12 23.51
N PRO A 133 -12.27 -9.90 23.16
CA PRO A 133 -13.32 -10.23 24.11
C PRO A 133 -12.65 -10.65 25.40
N ALA A 134 -13.03 -10.05 26.52
CA ALA A 134 -12.51 -10.44 27.81
C ALA A 134 -12.60 -11.96 27.91
N ALA A 135 -11.48 -12.60 28.22
CA ALA A 135 -11.47 -14.05 28.39
C ALA A 135 -12.64 -14.40 29.33
N PRO A 136 -13.46 -15.41 29.00
CA PRO A 136 -14.55 -15.80 29.87
C PRO A 136 -13.97 -16.02 31.28
N PRO A 137 -14.65 -15.53 32.33
CA PRO A 137 -14.17 -15.70 33.68
C PRO A 137 -13.87 -17.18 33.89
N ALA A 138 -12.68 -17.46 34.42
CA ALA A 138 -12.28 -18.81 34.72
C ALA A 138 -13.39 -19.48 35.54
N PRO A 139 -13.80 -20.70 35.19
CA PRO A 139 -14.87 -21.37 35.91
C PRO A 139 -14.49 -21.44 37.39
N THR A 140 -15.27 -20.74 38.23
CA THR A 140 -15.17 -20.77 39.68
C THR A 140 -15.76 -22.08 40.22
N GLY A 141 -15.36 -23.20 39.59
CA GLY A 141 -15.67 -24.51 40.13
C GLY A 141 -14.81 -24.81 41.33
N PRO A 142 -15.32 -25.54 42.32
CA PRO A 142 -14.48 -26.00 43.41
C PRO A 142 -13.24 -26.74 42.86
N PRO A 143 -12.05 -26.57 43.46
CA PRO A 143 -10.84 -27.23 42.98
C PRO A 143 -11.12 -28.72 42.87
N TYR A 144 -10.99 -29.25 41.65
CA TYR A 144 -11.07 -30.69 41.45
C TYR A 144 -10.08 -31.36 42.40
N PRO A 145 -10.48 -32.41 43.21
CA PRO A 145 -9.50 -33.14 43.99
C PRO A 145 -8.41 -33.62 43.06
N GLN A 146 -7.17 -33.17 43.29
CA GLN A 146 -6.02 -33.73 42.59
C GLN A 146 -6.09 -35.24 42.78
N GLN A 147 -6.40 -35.96 41.69
CA GLN A 147 -6.24 -37.41 41.71
C GLN A 147 -4.78 -37.68 42.09
N GLN A 148 -4.57 -38.09 43.31
CA GLN A 148 -3.28 -38.62 43.76
C GLN A 148 -2.90 -39.70 42.77
N GLN A 149 -1.87 -39.45 41.97
CA GLN A 149 -1.30 -40.48 41.11
C GLN A 149 -0.89 -41.66 42.02
N PRO A 150 -1.35 -42.86 41.74
CA PRO A 150 -0.93 -44.02 42.51
C PRO A 150 0.59 -44.15 42.36
N TRP A 151 1.29 -44.15 43.49
CA TRP A 151 2.70 -44.44 43.56
C TRP A 151 2.94 -45.84 42.98
N GLY A 152 3.73 -45.94 41.86
CA GLY A 152 4.23 -47.22 41.45
C GLY A 152 4.06 -47.69 40.02
N VAL A 153 3.74 -46.80 39.03
CA VAL A 153 3.86 -47.21 37.64
C VAL A 153 5.27 -46.89 37.11
N PRO A 154 6.11 -47.90 36.85
CA PRO A 154 7.43 -47.70 36.23
C PRO A 154 7.22 -47.12 34.80
N GLY A 155 7.92 -46.02 34.51
CA GLY A 155 7.90 -45.43 33.15
C GLY A 155 8.51 -46.39 32.12
N PRO A 156 8.09 -46.28 30.84
CA PRO A 156 8.65 -47.12 29.78
C PRO A 156 10.16 -46.86 29.59
N PRO A 157 10.95 -47.90 29.27
CA PRO A 157 12.38 -47.76 29.07
C PRO A 157 12.71 -46.87 27.89
N HIS A 158 13.65 -45.93 28.08
CA HIS A 158 14.18 -45.09 27.04
C HIS A 158 14.88 -45.93 25.97
N ALA A 159 14.44 -45.84 24.72
CA ALA A 159 15.15 -46.42 23.60
C ALA A 159 16.46 -45.64 23.35
N PRO A 160 17.61 -46.33 23.15
CA PRO A 160 18.86 -45.67 22.81
C PRO A 160 18.82 -45.11 21.41
N ARG A 161 19.44 -43.91 21.22
CA ARG A 161 19.69 -43.28 19.92
C ARG A 161 20.83 -43.95 19.20
#